data_565e721f96bd48290b5bc99dc11ff85b
#
_entry.id   565e721f96bd48290b5bc99dc11ff85b
#
_cell.length_a   1.000
_cell.length_b   1.000
_cell.length_c   1.000
_cell.angle_alpha   90.00
_cell.angle_beta   90.00
_cell.angle_gamma   90.00
#
_symmetry.space_group_name_H-M   'P 1'
#
loop_
_entity.id
_entity.type
_entity.pdbx_description
1 polymer ?
#
loop_
_entity_poly.entity_id
_entity_poly.type
_entity_poly.pdbx_seq_one_letter_code
_entity_poly.pdbx_strand_id
1 'polypeptide(L)'
;DELIAEFGEDGWYQLEDEVYNRYRFTPMKVEIEEHHVGVYKSKKDNHFKRADHPAYLLRNSLVSASLLAGIWNAKYINAVPLYRQEQEFQRMGVNIDRADMARWTILCAERYLSIFYDYLHEKLYEYHVLQADETPVLVSKEYRTTGTKHYMWVYRTGMMYLDKQIVLYEYQPTRNANHPRSFLKEFRGICITD
;
A
#
# COMPACT_ATOMS: atom_id res chain seq x y z
N ASP A 1 27.33 -18.97 -41.00
CA ASP A 1 27.12 -19.37 -42.41
C ASP A 1 26.74 -18.19 -43.32
N GLU A 2 25.87 -17.25 -42.90
CA GLU A 2 25.44 -16.08 -43.68
C GLU A 2 26.59 -15.10 -43.95
N LEU A 3 27.45 -14.83 -42.96
CA LEU A 3 28.58 -13.92 -43.07
C LEU A 3 29.65 -14.48 -44.04
N ILE A 4 29.87 -15.79 -44.00
CA ILE A 4 30.77 -16.46 -44.90
C ILE A 4 30.28 -16.44 -46.35
N ALA A 5 28.96 -16.59 -46.52
CA ALA A 5 28.33 -16.51 -47.84
C ALA A 5 28.39 -15.11 -48.46
N GLU A 6 28.32 -14.06 -47.63
CA GLU A 6 28.29 -12.66 -48.08
C GLU A 6 29.71 -12.07 -48.22
N PHE A 7 30.61 -12.36 -47.27
CA PHE A 7 31.92 -11.71 -47.18
C PHE A 7 33.11 -12.66 -47.43
N GLY A 8 32.90 -13.99 -47.57
CA GLY A 8 33.97 -15.01 -47.66
C GLY A 8 34.51 -15.42 -46.29
N GLU A 9 35.35 -16.48 -46.26
CA GLU A 9 35.83 -17.09 -44.98
C GLU A 9 36.64 -16.11 -44.10
N ASP A 10 37.41 -15.19 -44.67
CA ASP A 10 38.25 -14.22 -43.96
C ASP A 10 37.88 -12.74 -44.29
N GLY A 11 36.71 -12.52 -44.89
CA GLY A 11 36.33 -11.21 -45.44
C GLY A 11 35.61 -10.29 -44.45
N TRP A 12 35.46 -10.67 -43.16
CA TRP A 12 34.72 -9.91 -42.17
C TRP A 12 35.39 -9.89 -40.79
N TYR A 13 35.04 -8.89 -39.99
CA TYR A 13 35.35 -8.83 -38.55
C TYR A 13 34.20 -8.17 -37.83
N GLN A 14 33.98 -8.56 -36.59
CA GLN A 14 32.94 -7.99 -35.79
C GLN A 14 33.32 -6.59 -35.30
N LEU A 15 32.44 -5.62 -35.51
CA LEU A 15 32.50 -4.31 -34.88
C LEU A 15 31.89 -4.37 -33.47
N GLU A 16 31.98 -3.28 -32.73
CA GLU A 16 31.26 -3.14 -31.48
C GLU A 16 29.74 -3.27 -31.72
N ASP A 17 29.05 -3.95 -30.79
CA ASP A 17 27.63 -4.16 -30.89
C ASP A 17 26.86 -2.83 -30.85
N GLU A 18 25.92 -2.64 -31.74
CA GLU A 18 24.96 -1.55 -31.65
C GLU A 18 23.96 -1.83 -30.52
N VAL A 19 23.97 -0.96 -29.53
CA VAL A 19 23.06 -1.10 -28.37
C VAL A 19 21.85 -0.20 -28.55
N TYR A 20 20.66 -0.79 -28.53
CA TYR A 20 19.41 -0.05 -28.51
C TYR A 20 18.51 -0.49 -27.34
N ASN A 21 17.75 0.44 -26.76
CA ASN A 21 16.83 0.19 -25.65
C ASN A 21 15.39 0.13 -26.15
N ARG A 22 14.62 -0.80 -25.59
CA ARG A 22 13.21 -0.96 -25.87
C ARG A 22 12.44 -1.14 -24.57
N TYR A 23 11.36 -0.38 -24.38
CA TYR A 23 10.44 -0.59 -23.27
C TYR A 23 9.61 -1.85 -23.49
N ARG A 24 9.57 -2.71 -22.46
CA ARG A 24 8.68 -3.87 -22.41
C ARG A 24 7.71 -3.69 -21.26
N PHE A 25 6.40 -3.73 -21.55
CA PHE A 25 5.35 -3.68 -20.57
C PHE A 25 4.91 -5.09 -20.20
N THR A 26 4.82 -5.39 -18.89
CA THR A 26 4.22 -6.62 -18.37
C THR A 26 2.99 -6.22 -17.58
N PRO A 27 1.79 -6.62 -18.01
CA PRO A 27 0.56 -6.33 -17.29
C PRO A 27 0.56 -6.93 -15.87
N MET A 28 -0.23 -6.33 -14.98
CA MET A 28 -0.51 -6.89 -13.66
C MET A 28 -1.08 -8.30 -13.81
N LYS A 29 -0.63 -9.24 -12.98
CA LYS A 29 -1.10 -10.62 -12.92
C LYS A 29 -1.52 -10.95 -11.49
N VAL A 30 -2.67 -11.61 -11.34
CA VAL A 30 -3.13 -12.19 -10.08
C VAL A 30 -3.22 -13.70 -10.27
N GLU A 31 -2.66 -14.46 -9.34
CA GLU A 31 -2.65 -15.92 -9.37
C GLU A 31 -3.33 -16.45 -8.11
N ILE A 32 -3.99 -17.59 -8.26
CA ILE A 32 -4.57 -18.33 -7.13
C ILE A 32 -3.53 -19.39 -6.72
N GLU A 33 -3.01 -19.26 -5.51
CA GLU A 33 -2.13 -20.26 -4.92
C GLU A 33 -2.98 -21.28 -4.14
N GLU A 34 -2.96 -22.53 -4.54
CA GLU A 34 -3.65 -23.63 -3.86
C GLU A 34 -2.69 -24.35 -2.91
N HIS A 35 -2.91 -24.20 -1.62
CA HIS A 35 -2.08 -24.79 -0.57
C HIS A 35 -2.70 -26.09 -0.05
N HIS A 36 -2.05 -27.23 -0.29
CA HIS A 36 -2.45 -28.55 0.23
C HIS A 36 -1.81 -28.79 1.59
N VAL A 37 -2.61 -28.81 2.65
CA VAL A 37 -2.16 -29.04 4.03
C VAL A 37 -2.59 -30.43 4.48
N GLY A 38 -1.61 -31.32 4.74
CA GLY A 38 -1.87 -32.66 5.22
C GLY A 38 -2.55 -32.68 6.60
N VAL A 39 -3.65 -33.41 6.71
CA VAL A 39 -4.36 -33.65 7.99
C VAL A 39 -4.34 -35.14 8.29
N TYR A 40 -3.80 -35.48 9.44
CA TYR A 40 -3.63 -36.87 9.87
C TYR A 40 -4.47 -37.14 11.12
N LYS A 41 -5.10 -38.29 11.18
CA LYS A 41 -5.85 -38.76 12.33
C LYS A 41 -5.17 -40.01 12.93
N SER A 42 -4.98 -40.03 14.24
CA SER A 42 -4.51 -41.21 14.96
C SER A 42 -5.51 -42.37 14.84
N LYS A 43 -4.99 -43.58 14.64
CA LYS A 43 -5.83 -44.80 14.66
C LYS A 43 -6.17 -45.30 16.06
N LYS A 44 -5.48 -44.80 17.10
CA LYS A 44 -5.62 -45.25 18.49
C LYS A 44 -6.59 -44.40 19.31
N ASP A 45 -6.67 -43.11 18.98
CA ASP A 45 -7.49 -42.15 19.64
C ASP A 45 -8.08 -41.14 18.60
N ASN A 46 -8.83 -40.16 19.02
CA ASN A 46 -9.40 -39.16 18.12
C ASN A 46 -8.47 -37.94 17.91
N HIS A 47 -7.16 -38.13 18.13
CA HIS A 47 -6.21 -37.04 17.94
C HIS A 47 -5.94 -36.76 16.46
N PHE A 48 -5.94 -35.45 16.09
CA PHE A 48 -5.63 -34.97 14.75
C PHE A 48 -4.34 -34.14 14.76
N LYS A 49 -3.50 -34.35 13.79
CA LYS A 49 -2.33 -33.51 13.52
C LYS A 49 -2.45 -32.91 12.13
N ARG A 50 -2.23 -31.61 12.04
CA ARG A 50 -2.14 -30.88 10.76
C ARG A 50 -0.70 -30.54 10.49
N ALA A 51 -0.29 -30.56 9.23
CA ALA A 51 0.99 -30.03 8.80
C ALA A 51 1.02 -28.50 8.99
N ASP A 52 2.20 -27.96 9.15
CA ASP A 52 2.39 -26.51 9.24
C ASP A 52 2.01 -25.86 7.91
N HIS A 53 1.44 -24.68 7.99
CA HIS A 53 1.12 -23.84 6.85
C HIS A 53 1.54 -22.39 7.13
N PRO A 54 1.79 -21.59 6.09
CA PRO A 54 2.11 -20.18 6.27
C PRO A 54 1.03 -19.44 7.07
N ALA A 55 1.45 -18.49 7.89
CA ALA A 55 0.51 -17.65 8.64
C ALA A 55 -0.35 -16.82 7.69
N TYR A 56 -1.65 -16.81 7.92
CA TYR A 56 -2.56 -15.93 7.19
C TYR A 56 -2.34 -14.47 7.57
N LEU A 57 -2.36 -13.58 6.58
CA LEU A 57 -2.39 -12.13 6.83
C LEU A 57 -3.64 -11.76 7.67
N LEU A 58 -4.79 -12.27 7.24
CA LEU A 58 -6.05 -12.21 7.96
C LEU A 58 -6.66 -13.60 8.04
N ARG A 59 -7.08 -14.02 9.24
CA ARG A 59 -7.72 -15.31 9.44
C ARG A 59 -8.98 -15.44 8.58
N ASN A 60 -9.16 -16.59 7.94
CA ASN A 60 -10.29 -16.91 7.06
C ASN A 60 -10.43 -15.91 5.88
N SER A 61 -9.32 -15.44 5.35
CA SER A 61 -9.30 -14.55 4.19
C SER A 61 -8.35 -15.08 3.13
N LEU A 62 -8.68 -14.82 1.88
CA LEU A 62 -7.85 -15.17 0.71
C LEU A 62 -6.77 -14.12 0.42
N VAL A 63 -6.76 -13.02 1.16
CA VAL A 63 -5.80 -11.93 0.91
C VAL A 63 -4.40 -12.31 1.35
N SER A 64 -3.45 -12.20 0.42
CA SER A 64 -2.01 -12.22 0.70
C SER A 64 -1.48 -10.81 0.95
N ALA A 65 -0.30 -10.70 1.55
CA ALA A 65 0.36 -9.42 1.74
C ALA A 65 0.67 -8.71 0.41
N SER A 66 1.06 -9.48 -0.61
CA SER A 66 1.34 -8.96 -1.96
C SER A 66 0.09 -8.43 -2.65
N LEU A 67 -1.03 -9.15 -2.57
CA LEU A 67 -2.31 -8.70 -3.12
C LEU A 67 -2.78 -7.41 -2.45
N LEU A 68 -2.71 -7.33 -1.11
CA LEU A 68 -3.10 -6.14 -0.38
C LEU A 68 -2.22 -4.93 -0.71
N ALA A 69 -0.91 -5.13 -0.81
CA ALA A 69 0.02 -4.09 -1.23
C ALA A 69 -0.30 -3.57 -2.64
N GLY A 70 -0.65 -4.47 -3.56
CA GLY A 70 -1.10 -4.11 -4.91
C GLY A 70 -2.38 -3.27 -4.90
N ILE A 71 -3.38 -3.68 -4.11
CA ILE A 71 -4.65 -2.93 -3.92
C ILE A 71 -4.38 -1.53 -3.37
N TRP A 72 -3.53 -1.42 -2.36
CA TRP A 72 -3.18 -0.12 -1.76
C TRP A 72 -2.41 0.78 -2.70
N ASN A 73 -1.41 0.24 -3.41
CA ASN A 73 -0.68 1.00 -4.42
C ASN A 73 -1.62 1.52 -5.51
N ALA A 74 -2.48 0.67 -6.04
CA ALA A 74 -3.47 1.09 -7.03
C ALA A 74 -4.40 2.19 -6.50
N LYS A 75 -4.91 2.04 -5.26
CA LYS A 75 -5.87 2.97 -4.66
C LYS A 75 -5.24 4.29 -4.25
N TYR A 76 -4.10 4.27 -3.54
CA TYR A 76 -3.57 5.45 -2.86
C TYR A 76 -2.45 6.14 -3.63
N ILE A 77 -1.72 5.42 -4.48
CA ILE A 77 -0.67 6.02 -5.32
C ILE A 77 -1.23 6.34 -6.71
N ASN A 78 -1.94 5.39 -7.32
CA ASN A 78 -2.43 5.52 -8.70
C ASN A 78 -3.87 6.07 -8.79
N ALA A 79 -4.50 6.40 -7.64
CA ALA A 79 -5.87 6.93 -7.53
C ALA A 79 -6.95 6.06 -8.21
N VAL A 80 -6.75 4.72 -8.28
CA VAL A 80 -7.70 3.78 -8.87
C VAL A 80 -8.74 3.35 -7.83
N PRO A 81 -10.02 3.71 -7.96
CA PRO A 81 -11.06 3.31 -7.01
C PRO A 81 -11.22 1.78 -6.93
N LEU A 82 -11.61 1.26 -5.76
CA LEU A 82 -11.81 -0.18 -5.54
C LEU A 82 -12.79 -0.79 -6.54
N TYR A 83 -13.81 -0.04 -6.96
CA TYR A 83 -14.75 -0.50 -8.00
C TYR A 83 -14.06 -0.79 -9.34
N ARG A 84 -13.10 0.03 -9.78
CA ARG A 84 -12.34 -0.23 -11.01
C ARG A 84 -11.38 -1.40 -10.83
N GLN A 85 -10.80 -1.57 -9.66
CA GLN A 85 -9.95 -2.73 -9.34
C GLN A 85 -10.76 -4.03 -9.35
N GLU A 86 -11.98 -4.03 -8.78
CA GLU A 86 -12.91 -5.16 -8.84
C GLU A 86 -13.18 -5.58 -10.30
N GLN A 87 -13.48 -4.61 -11.17
CA GLN A 87 -13.69 -4.89 -12.60
C GLN A 87 -12.42 -5.44 -13.29
N GLU A 88 -11.24 -4.97 -12.89
CA GLU A 88 -9.97 -5.46 -13.42
C GLU A 88 -9.73 -6.90 -13.02
N PHE A 89 -9.92 -7.24 -11.73
CA PHE A 89 -9.83 -8.62 -11.25
C PHE A 89 -10.81 -9.55 -11.94
N GLN A 90 -12.03 -9.10 -12.18
CA GLN A 90 -13.04 -9.88 -12.94
C GLN A 90 -12.57 -10.16 -14.38
N ARG A 91 -11.95 -9.20 -15.07
CA ARG A 91 -11.39 -9.42 -16.41
C ARG A 91 -10.23 -10.43 -16.41
N MET A 92 -9.50 -10.54 -15.28
CA MET A 92 -8.46 -11.54 -15.09
C MET A 92 -9.00 -12.91 -14.65
N GLY A 93 -10.33 -13.06 -14.52
CA GLY A 93 -10.96 -14.29 -14.06
C GLY A 93 -10.92 -14.51 -12.54
N VAL A 94 -10.58 -13.48 -11.77
CA VAL A 94 -10.53 -13.53 -10.30
C VAL A 94 -11.68 -12.72 -9.72
N ASN A 95 -12.47 -13.34 -8.87
CA ASN A 95 -13.61 -12.69 -8.23
C ASN A 95 -13.23 -12.15 -6.84
N ILE A 96 -12.88 -10.86 -6.78
CA ILE A 96 -12.57 -10.14 -5.55
C ILE A 96 -13.52 -8.95 -5.47
N ASP A 97 -14.37 -8.96 -4.45
CA ASP A 97 -15.38 -7.92 -4.20
C ASP A 97 -14.71 -6.65 -3.61
N ARG A 98 -15.21 -5.50 -4.02
CA ARG A 98 -14.78 -4.20 -3.47
C ARG A 98 -15.02 -4.06 -1.96
N ALA A 99 -16.06 -4.73 -1.42
CA ALA A 99 -16.33 -4.74 0.01
C ALA A 99 -15.27 -5.54 0.77
N ASP A 100 -14.81 -6.66 0.20
CA ASP A 100 -13.69 -7.43 0.74
C ASP A 100 -12.38 -6.61 0.73
N MET A 101 -12.05 -5.98 -0.39
CA MET A 101 -10.88 -5.09 -0.49
C MET A 101 -10.92 -3.96 0.54
N ALA A 102 -12.10 -3.34 0.75
CA ALA A 102 -12.28 -2.31 1.76
C ALA A 102 -12.10 -2.86 3.18
N ARG A 103 -12.69 -4.02 3.49
CA ARG A 103 -12.56 -4.70 4.78
C ARG A 103 -11.10 -5.09 5.07
N TRP A 104 -10.39 -5.67 4.10
CA TRP A 104 -8.98 -6.02 4.25
C TRP A 104 -8.13 -4.78 4.50
N THR A 105 -8.41 -3.69 3.78
CA THR A 105 -7.72 -2.41 3.97
C THR A 105 -7.89 -1.89 5.39
N ILE A 106 -9.12 -1.84 5.90
CA ILE A 106 -9.42 -1.35 7.26
C ILE A 106 -8.73 -2.24 8.31
N LEU A 107 -8.97 -3.55 8.26
CA LEU A 107 -8.43 -4.48 9.26
C LEU A 107 -6.90 -4.51 9.28
N CYS A 108 -6.25 -4.46 8.11
CA CYS A 108 -4.80 -4.46 8.06
C CYS A 108 -4.19 -3.10 8.42
N ALA A 109 -4.87 -1.99 8.11
CA ALA A 109 -4.47 -0.68 8.57
C ALA A 109 -4.50 -0.63 10.12
N GLU A 110 -5.60 -1.05 10.74
CA GLU A 110 -5.73 -1.08 12.20
C GLU A 110 -4.73 -2.05 12.87
N ARG A 111 -4.48 -3.21 12.26
CA ARG A 111 -3.66 -4.26 12.87
C ARG A 111 -2.17 -4.08 12.70
N TYR A 112 -1.73 -3.52 11.58
CA TYR A 112 -0.32 -3.47 11.19
C TYR A 112 0.18 -2.05 10.97
N LEU A 113 -0.57 -1.21 10.23
CA LEU A 113 -0.09 0.12 9.89
C LEU A 113 -0.22 1.11 11.05
N SER A 114 -1.15 0.91 11.99
CA SER A 114 -1.25 1.75 13.19
C SER A 114 0.07 1.77 13.97
N ILE A 115 0.71 0.61 14.15
CA ILE A 115 1.99 0.51 14.86
C ILE A 115 3.07 1.34 14.16
N PHE A 116 3.09 1.30 12.82
CA PHE A 116 4.04 2.07 12.04
C PHE A 116 3.70 3.57 12.05
N TYR A 117 2.40 3.91 12.03
CA TYR A 117 1.93 5.28 12.15
C TYR A 117 2.35 5.89 13.50
N ASP A 118 2.12 5.19 14.60
CA ASP A 118 2.50 5.63 15.95
C ASP A 118 4.01 5.83 16.05
N TYR A 119 4.80 4.90 15.51
CA TYR A 119 6.26 5.06 15.44
C TYR A 119 6.68 6.30 14.65
N LEU A 120 6.07 6.56 13.48
CA LEU A 120 6.35 7.76 12.70
C LEU A 120 5.91 9.04 13.42
N HIS A 121 4.83 8.98 14.19
CA HIS A 121 4.35 10.10 15.01
C HIS A 121 5.37 10.44 16.12
N GLU A 122 5.91 9.44 16.81
CA GLU A 122 6.99 9.64 17.78
C GLU A 122 8.24 10.23 17.11
N LYS A 123 8.62 9.69 15.94
CA LYS A 123 9.74 10.20 15.14
C LYS A 123 9.56 11.62 14.65
N LEU A 124 8.33 12.06 14.42
CA LEU A 124 8.04 13.45 14.04
C LEU A 124 8.52 14.45 15.10
N TYR A 125 8.50 14.07 16.37
CA TYR A 125 8.93 14.92 17.49
C TYR A 125 10.45 15.12 17.61
N GLU A 126 11.26 14.32 16.90
CA GLU A 126 12.71 14.49 16.84
C GLU A 126 13.13 15.69 15.95
N TYR A 127 12.21 16.25 15.19
CA TYR A 127 12.47 17.38 14.29
C TYR A 127 12.19 18.71 15.00
N HIS A 128 12.96 19.75 14.64
CA HIS A 128 12.81 21.06 15.25
C HIS A 128 11.74 21.91 14.58
N VAL A 129 11.46 21.68 13.29
CA VAL A 129 10.48 22.44 12.50
C VAL A 129 9.50 21.49 11.84
N LEU A 130 8.22 21.70 12.12
CA LEU A 130 7.10 21.00 11.49
C LEU A 130 6.22 22.00 10.73
N GLN A 131 5.45 21.48 9.80
CA GLN A 131 4.39 22.21 9.11
C GLN A 131 3.08 21.46 9.32
N ALA A 132 2.01 22.20 9.58
CA ALA A 132 0.67 21.64 9.71
C ALA A 132 -0.33 22.48 8.91
N ASP A 133 -1.25 21.79 8.26
CA ASP A 133 -2.32 22.37 7.45
C ASP A 133 -3.53 21.43 7.46
N GLU A 134 -4.71 21.94 7.09
CA GLU A 134 -5.89 21.12 6.97
C GLU A 134 -6.66 21.37 5.67
N THR A 135 -7.22 20.28 5.13
CA THR A 135 -8.05 20.32 3.92
C THR A 135 -9.45 19.80 4.22
N PRO A 136 -10.53 20.48 3.79
CA PRO A 136 -11.88 19.97 3.96
C PRO A 136 -12.10 18.71 3.14
N VAL A 137 -12.74 17.70 3.76
CA VAL A 137 -13.10 16.42 3.14
C VAL A 137 -14.58 16.11 3.32
N LEU A 138 -15.17 15.45 2.35
CA LEU A 138 -16.55 14.97 2.43
C LEU A 138 -16.57 13.51 2.87
N VAL A 139 -17.29 13.24 3.96
CA VAL A 139 -17.44 11.89 4.53
C VAL A 139 -18.90 11.45 4.43
N SER A 140 -19.19 10.46 3.58
CA SER A 140 -20.56 10.09 3.20
C SER A 140 -21.39 9.35 4.25
N LYS A 141 -20.75 8.77 5.27
CA LYS A 141 -21.45 7.96 6.30
C LYS A 141 -21.81 8.72 7.60
N GLU A 142 -21.22 9.88 7.82
CA GLU A 142 -21.44 10.66 9.02
C GLU A 142 -22.53 11.75 8.86
N TYR A 143 -23.29 11.70 7.75
CA TYR A 143 -24.29 12.70 7.46
C TYR A 143 -25.56 12.49 8.24
N ARG A 144 -25.73 13.28 9.27
CA ARG A 144 -27.06 13.64 9.76
C ARG A 144 -27.51 15.05 9.34
N THR A 145 -26.60 15.85 8.82
CA THR A 145 -26.90 17.21 8.33
C THR A 145 -26.10 17.51 7.07
N THR A 146 -26.81 17.89 6.01
CA THR A 146 -26.23 18.29 4.72
C THR A 146 -25.31 19.49 4.92
N GLY A 147 -24.03 19.36 4.53
CA GLY A 147 -23.08 20.48 4.50
C GLY A 147 -22.03 20.52 5.61
N THR A 148 -21.99 19.54 6.53
CA THR A 148 -20.94 19.49 7.54
C THR A 148 -19.60 19.15 6.88
N LYS A 149 -18.64 20.06 6.98
CA LYS A 149 -17.27 19.86 6.50
C LYS A 149 -16.49 19.11 7.58
N HIS A 150 -15.85 18.03 7.17
CA HIS A 150 -14.83 17.32 7.94
C HIS A 150 -13.46 17.74 7.41
N TYR A 151 -12.40 17.42 8.12
CA TYR A 151 -11.06 17.89 7.78
C TYR A 151 -10.05 16.74 7.84
N MET A 152 -9.14 16.77 6.89
CA MET A 152 -7.93 15.98 6.92
C MET A 152 -6.79 16.91 7.29
N TRP A 153 -6.25 16.73 8.49
CA TRP A 153 -5.05 17.41 8.94
C TRP A 153 -3.82 16.71 8.39
N VAL A 154 -2.85 17.49 8.00
CA VAL A 154 -1.55 17.03 7.53
C VAL A 154 -0.47 17.60 8.43
N TYR A 155 0.41 16.74 8.90
CA TYR A 155 1.60 17.11 9.67
C TYR A 155 2.82 16.60 8.95
N ARG A 156 3.79 17.47 8.72
CA ARG A 156 4.99 17.09 7.99
C ARG A 156 6.23 17.75 8.57
N THR A 157 7.37 17.10 8.36
CA THR A 157 8.68 17.69 8.61
C THR A 157 8.94 18.87 7.67
N GLY A 158 9.67 19.87 8.14
CA GLY A 158 10.03 21.05 7.33
C GLY A 158 10.83 20.67 6.08
N MET A 159 10.73 21.50 5.04
CA MET A 159 11.39 21.26 3.74
C MET A 159 12.91 21.11 3.82
N MET A 160 13.55 21.57 4.89
CA MET A 160 14.99 21.45 5.11
C MET A 160 15.47 20.02 5.39
N TYR A 161 14.54 19.09 5.70
CA TYR A 161 14.86 17.70 6.02
C TYR A 161 14.63 16.77 4.81
N LEU A 162 15.23 17.07 3.66
CA LEU A 162 14.97 16.40 2.37
C LEU A 162 15.15 14.88 2.40
N ASP A 163 16.10 14.38 3.19
CA ASP A 163 16.45 12.94 3.20
C ASP A 163 15.60 12.09 4.15
N LYS A 164 14.84 12.73 5.03
CA LYS A 164 14.08 12.04 6.10
C LYS A 164 12.71 12.69 6.32
N GLN A 165 11.95 12.81 5.25
CA GLN A 165 10.64 13.42 5.33
C GLN A 165 9.62 12.46 5.94
N ILE A 166 8.84 12.96 6.91
CA ILE A 166 7.66 12.30 7.46
C ILE A 166 6.45 13.16 7.09
N VAL A 167 5.39 12.52 6.61
CA VAL A 167 4.09 13.13 6.35
C VAL A 167 3.03 12.25 6.98
N LEU A 168 2.26 12.80 7.93
CA LEU A 168 1.18 12.11 8.61
C LEU A 168 -0.14 12.82 8.34
N TYR A 169 -1.20 12.03 8.21
CA TYR A 169 -2.56 12.50 8.02
C TYR A 169 -3.43 12.11 9.21
N GLU A 170 -4.26 13.05 9.68
CA GLU A 170 -5.21 12.83 10.75
C GLU A 170 -6.59 13.31 10.32
N TYR A 171 -7.58 12.41 10.34
CA TYR A 171 -8.97 12.80 10.13
C TYR A 171 -9.58 13.41 11.38
N GLN A 172 -10.26 14.56 11.23
CA GLN A 172 -10.99 15.20 12.31
C GLN A 172 -12.36 15.71 11.85
N PRO A 173 -13.41 15.61 12.69
CA PRO A 173 -14.76 16.03 12.31
C PRO A 173 -14.92 17.56 12.25
N THR A 174 -13.97 18.34 12.77
CA THR A 174 -14.03 19.80 12.81
C THR A 174 -12.67 20.45 12.55
N ARG A 175 -12.69 21.75 12.25
CA ARG A 175 -11.49 22.60 12.12
C ARG A 175 -11.06 23.20 13.47
N ASN A 176 -11.17 22.47 14.55
CA ASN A 176 -10.86 23.00 15.87
C ASN A 176 -9.34 22.95 16.14
N ALA A 177 -8.77 24.07 16.58
CA ALA A 177 -7.35 24.17 16.94
C ALA A 177 -6.90 23.19 18.06
N ASN A 178 -7.82 22.59 18.79
CA ASN A 178 -7.50 21.57 19.78
C ASN A 178 -6.99 20.26 19.14
N HIS A 179 -7.36 19.98 17.88
CA HIS A 179 -6.87 18.77 17.19
C HIS A 179 -5.37 18.82 16.98
N PRO A 180 -4.77 19.82 16.30
CA PRO A 180 -3.32 19.88 16.18
C PRO A 180 -2.62 20.08 17.52
N ARG A 181 -3.21 20.74 18.49
CA ARG A 181 -2.64 20.84 19.85
C ARG A 181 -2.56 19.48 20.54
N SER A 182 -3.57 18.65 20.36
CA SER A 182 -3.58 17.28 20.90
C SER A 182 -2.58 16.40 20.19
N PHE A 183 -2.55 16.45 18.86
CA PHE A 183 -1.63 15.67 18.03
C PHE A 183 -0.16 16.01 18.33
N LEU A 184 0.16 17.30 18.51
CA LEU A 184 1.51 17.79 18.76
C LEU A 184 1.79 18.04 20.26
N LYS A 185 1.06 17.39 21.16
CA LYS A 185 1.14 17.67 22.61
C LYS A 185 2.56 17.56 23.19
N GLU A 186 3.33 16.61 22.73
CA GLU A 186 4.69 16.38 23.24
C GLU A 186 5.77 17.01 22.37
N PHE A 187 5.41 17.61 21.25
CA PHE A 187 6.33 18.31 20.37
C PHE A 187 6.96 19.54 21.04
N ARG A 188 8.27 19.71 20.85
CA ARG A 188 9.07 20.82 21.38
C ARG A 188 9.85 21.48 20.24
N GLY A 189 9.21 22.33 19.49
CA GLY A 189 9.81 22.98 18.33
C GLY A 189 8.90 24.04 17.74
N ILE A 190 9.12 24.39 16.49
CA ILE A 190 8.37 25.38 15.74
C ILE A 190 7.39 24.63 14.81
N CYS A 191 6.10 24.88 14.98
CA CYS A 191 5.07 24.43 14.04
C CYS A 191 4.63 25.62 13.19
N ILE A 192 4.81 25.53 11.88
CA ILE A 192 4.39 26.52 10.90
C ILE A 192 2.99 26.14 10.42
N THR A 193 2.05 27.06 10.56
CA THR A 193 0.68 26.97 10.02
C THR A 193 0.39 28.24 9.24
N ASP A 194 -0.61 28.22 8.34
CA ASP A 194 -1.12 29.43 7.67
C ASP A 194 -2.11 30.20 8.55
#